data_de915e37f62e3659690eb9da48e34e60
#
_entry.id   de915e37f62e3659690eb9da48e34e60
#
_cell.length_a   1.000
_cell.length_b   1.000
_cell.length_c   1.000
_cell.angle_alpha   90.00
_cell.angle_beta   90.00
_cell.angle_gamma   90.00
#
_symmetry.space_group_name_H-M   'P 1'
#
loop_
_entity.id
_entity.type
_entity.pdbx_description
1 polymer ?
#
loop_
_entity_poly.entity_id
_entity_poly.type
_entity_poly.pdbx_seq_one_letter_code
_entity_poly.pdbx_strand_id
1 'polypeptide(L)'
;MRIRISARLPVLLASAAALLTGCAQPWQQYQTGQDESAIVARMGPPREIYDLPGGGKRLMWPTQPMGEITVAADVDATHKIVNVRQVLQPSEFYRAEIGKWTKTDVLVNFGRPVETSYFPLMKREVWTYRYLEDNVWYMMYSFYFDPQGILRITQKTPDPLHDPDRRNLF
;
A
#
# COMPACT_ATOMS: atom_id res chain seq x y z
N MET A 1 55.92 31.80 7.70
CA MET A 1 54.66 31.59 8.40
C MET A 1 54.01 30.34 7.80
N ARG A 2 54.09 29.16 8.47
CA ARG A 2 53.61 27.87 7.98
C ARG A 2 52.22 27.60 8.58
N ILE A 3 51.17 27.64 7.77
CA ILE A 3 49.80 27.33 8.18
C ILE A 3 49.68 25.82 8.33
N ARG A 4 49.51 25.34 9.57
CA ARG A 4 49.17 23.95 9.86
C ARG A 4 47.67 23.77 9.63
N ILE A 5 47.29 23.20 8.49
CA ILE A 5 45.91 22.78 8.22
C ILE A 5 45.62 21.54 9.09
N SER A 6 44.79 21.72 10.10
CA SER A 6 44.43 20.66 11.05
C SER A 6 43.63 19.56 10.35
N ALA A 7 44.12 18.32 10.45
CA ALA A 7 43.49 17.10 9.87
C ALA A 7 42.08 16.74 10.44
N ARG A 8 41.47 17.66 11.18
CA ARG A 8 40.14 17.44 11.83
C ARG A 8 38.95 17.78 10.93
N LEU A 9 39.14 18.53 9.84
CA LEU A 9 38.06 18.95 8.93
C LEU A 9 37.43 17.81 8.12
N PRO A 10 38.23 16.84 7.58
CA PRO A 10 37.64 15.75 6.80
C PRO A 10 36.79 14.76 7.63
N VAL A 11 37.06 14.61 8.92
CA VAL A 11 36.32 13.70 9.81
C VAL A 11 34.93 14.26 10.11
N LEU A 12 34.79 15.58 10.27
CA LEU A 12 33.49 16.23 10.51
C LEU A 12 32.56 16.19 9.26
N LEU A 13 33.13 16.31 8.06
CA LEU A 13 32.36 16.17 6.81
C LEU A 13 31.89 14.74 6.57
N ALA A 14 32.67 13.72 6.91
CA ALA A 14 32.29 12.32 6.78
C ALA A 14 31.16 11.94 7.76
N SER A 15 31.15 12.52 8.97
CA SER A 15 30.09 12.27 9.97
C SER A 15 28.75 12.92 9.58
N ALA A 16 28.76 14.06 8.89
CA ALA A 16 27.54 14.73 8.44
C ALA A 16 26.86 14.00 7.27
N ALA A 17 27.63 13.31 6.41
CA ALA A 17 27.09 12.55 5.29
C ALA A 17 26.34 11.27 5.73
N ALA A 18 26.69 10.68 6.88
CA ALA A 18 26.06 9.47 7.39
C ALA A 18 24.66 9.69 7.99
N LEU A 19 24.26 10.94 8.26
CA LEU A 19 22.96 11.27 8.86
C LEU A 19 21.83 11.49 7.80
N LEU A 20 22.14 11.42 6.51
CA LEU A 20 21.21 11.64 5.42
C LEU A 20 20.56 10.35 4.88
N THR A 21 20.78 9.19 5.52
CA THR A 21 20.00 7.99 5.20
C THR A 21 18.58 8.17 5.73
N GLY A 22 17.76 8.91 4.99
CA GLY A 22 16.35 9.06 5.24
C GLY A 22 15.69 7.69 5.36
N CYS A 23 14.64 7.58 6.17
CA CYS A 23 13.83 6.38 6.35
C CYS A 23 13.12 6.00 5.05
N ALA A 24 13.87 5.43 4.09
CA ALA A 24 13.27 4.82 2.91
C ALA A 24 12.44 3.62 3.37
N GLN A 25 11.19 3.58 2.97
CA GLN A 25 10.33 2.44 3.28
C GLN A 25 10.92 1.16 2.66
N PRO A 26 10.84 -0.01 3.33
CA PRO A 26 11.51 -1.24 2.91
C PRO A 26 11.23 -1.65 1.45
N TRP A 27 10.06 -1.30 0.92
CA TRP A 27 9.67 -1.62 -0.45
C TRP A 27 10.18 -0.65 -1.53
N GLN A 28 10.65 0.57 -1.15
CA GLN A 28 11.12 1.58 -2.10
C GLN A 28 12.50 1.28 -2.69
N GLN A 29 13.20 0.29 -2.16
CA GLN A 29 14.56 -0.05 -2.58
C GLN A 29 14.63 -1.05 -3.75
N TYR A 30 13.51 -1.69 -4.11
CA TYR A 30 13.49 -2.65 -5.21
C TYR A 30 13.41 -1.97 -6.56
N GLN A 31 14.20 -2.49 -7.51
CA GLN A 31 14.28 -1.96 -8.86
C GLN A 31 13.67 -2.93 -9.87
N THR A 32 13.11 -2.38 -10.94
CA THR A 32 12.64 -3.17 -12.08
C THR A 32 13.76 -4.06 -12.61
N GLY A 33 13.44 -5.31 -12.92
CA GLY A 33 14.37 -6.33 -13.41
C GLY A 33 15.04 -7.18 -12.33
N GLN A 34 14.93 -6.84 -11.05
CA GLN A 34 15.37 -7.71 -9.96
C GLN A 34 14.53 -8.99 -9.88
N ASP A 35 15.11 -10.07 -9.36
CA ASP A 35 14.38 -11.33 -9.13
C ASP A 35 13.31 -11.17 -8.04
N GLU A 36 12.17 -11.83 -8.24
CA GLU A 36 11.10 -11.96 -7.24
C GLU A 36 11.62 -12.46 -5.89
N SER A 37 12.61 -13.39 -5.93
CA SER A 37 13.22 -13.93 -4.73
C SER A 37 13.84 -12.88 -3.82
N ALA A 38 14.31 -11.75 -4.34
CA ALA A 38 14.90 -10.68 -3.56
C ALA A 38 13.88 -10.02 -2.61
N ILE A 39 12.66 -9.77 -3.08
CA ILE A 39 11.59 -9.20 -2.24
C ILE A 39 11.03 -10.25 -1.29
N VAL A 40 10.85 -11.50 -1.74
CA VAL A 40 10.35 -12.61 -0.91
C VAL A 40 11.33 -12.94 0.22
N ALA A 41 12.64 -12.94 -0.03
CA ALA A 41 13.65 -13.18 1.00
C ALA A 41 13.59 -12.14 2.14
N ARG A 42 13.19 -10.91 1.85
CA ARG A 42 13.16 -9.84 2.84
C ARG A 42 11.79 -9.65 3.50
N MET A 43 10.70 -9.76 2.73
CA MET A 43 9.34 -9.53 3.22
C MET A 43 8.64 -10.83 3.66
N GLY A 44 9.26 -11.97 3.41
CA GLY A 44 8.64 -13.28 3.58
C GLY A 44 7.72 -13.63 2.40
N PRO A 45 7.05 -14.81 2.45
CA PRO A 45 6.12 -15.22 1.41
C PRO A 45 4.93 -14.24 1.34
N PRO A 46 4.45 -13.92 0.13
CA PRO A 46 3.27 -13.08 -0.02
C PRO A 46 2.05 -13.77 0.58
N ARG A 47 1.15 -12.98 1.17
CA ARG A 47 -0.10 -13.50 1.73
C ARG A 47 -1.20 -13.66 0.68
N GLU A 48 -1.10 -12.90 -0.41
CA GLU A 48 -2.05 -12.93 -1.52
C GLU A 48 -1.28 -12.88 -2.84
N ILE A 49 -1.76 -13.61 -3.83
CA ILE A 49 -1.18 -13.65 -5.18
C ILE A 49 -2.33 -13.57 -6.17
N TYR A 50 -2.19 -12.69 -7.15
CA TYR A 50 -3.17 -12.49 -8.22
C TYR A 50 -2.48 -12.59 -9.58
N ASP A 51 -3.14 -13.25 -10.53
CA ASP A 51 -2.66 -13.32 -11.90
C ASP A 51 -2.86 -11.98 -12.60
N LEU A 52 -1.88 -11.57 -13.39
CA LEU A 52 -1.91 -10.37 -14.22
C LEU A 52 -1.92 -10.74 -15.71
N PRO A 53 -2.43 -9.84 -16.58
CA PRO A 53 -2.33 -10.01 -18.03
C PRO A 53 -0.87 -10.27 -18.47
N GLY A 54 -0.69 -11.14 -19.46
CA GLY A 54 0.64 -11.47 -19.96
C GLY A 54 1.40 -12.52 -19.16
N GLY A 55 0.73 -13.24 -18.23
CA GLY A 55 1.33 -14.31 -17.44
C GLY A 55 2.14 -13.85 -16.24
N GLY A 56 2.10 -12.54 -15.94
CA GLY A 56 2.69 -11.99 -14.73
C GLY A 56 1.82 -12.24 -13.51
N LYS A 57 2.33 -11.85 -12.33
CA LYS A 57 1.62 -11.99 -11.05
C LYS A 57 1.77 -10.73 -10.23
N ARG A 58 0.78 -10.46 -9.38
CA ARG A 58 0.86 -9.49 -8.29
C ARG A 58 0.98 -10.21 -6.96
N LEU A 59 2.08 -9.98 -6.29
CA LEU A 59 2.35 -10.50 -4.96
C LEU A 59 2.01 -9.42 -3.94
N MET A 60 1.25 -9.76 -2.88
CA MET A 60 0.83 -8.77 -1.89
C MET A 60 1.19 -9.17 -0.46
N TRP A 61 1.58 -8.16 0.31
CA TRP A 61 1.88 -8.24 1.74
C TRP A 61 0.99 -7.25 2.50
N PRO A 62 -0.27 -7.63 2.77
CA PRO A 62 -1.17 -6.81 3.59
C PRO A 62 -0.74 -6.83 5.05
N THR A 63 -0.79 -5.67 5.71
CA THR A 63 -0.65 -5.55 7.18
C THR A 63 -2.00 -5.62 7.89
N GLN A 64 -3.10 -5.52 7.16
CA GLN A 64 -4.45 -5.65 7.70
C GLN A 64 -4.68 -7.00 8.40
N PRO A 65 -5.57 -7.06 9.42
CA PRO A 65 -6.50 -6.00 9.86
C PRO A 65 -5.89 -4.97 10.82
N MET A 66 -4.64 -5.16 11.28
CA MET A 66 -4.02 -4.32 12.31
C MET A 66 -3.27 -3.12 11.77
N GLY A 67 -2.98 -3.09 10.47
CA GLY A 67 -2.25 -2.00 9.83
C GLY A 67 -2.93 -1.48 8.57
N GLU A 68 -2.47 -0.35 8.07
CA GLU A 68 -3.08 0.45 7.00
C GLU A 68 -2.32 0.33 5.67
N ILE A 69 -1.38 -0.62 5.57
CA ILE A 69 -0.49 -0.75 4.43
C ILE A 69 -0.71 -2.10 3.74
N THR A 70 -0.72 -2.09 2.42
CA THR A 70 -0.55 -3.28 1.59
C THR A 70 0.52 -2.98 0.54
N VAL A 71 1.65 -3.67 0.64
CA VAL A 71 2.68 -3.62 -0.40
C VAL A 71 2.32 -4.60 -1.49
N ALA A 72 2.37 -4.16 -2.75
CA ALA A 72 2.20 -4.99 -3.93
C ALA A 72 3.47 -4.95 -4.78
N ALA A 73 3.93 -6.12 -5.22
CA ALA A 73 4.97 -6.27 -6.22
C ALA A 73 4.37 -6.95 -7.45
N ASP A 74 4.45 -6.27 -8.59
CA ASP A 74 4.10 -6.85 -9.88
C ASP A 74 5.36 -7.54 -10.43
N VAL A 75 5.25 -8.80 -10.80
CA VAL A 75 6.31 -9.58 -11.43
C VAL A 75 5.84 -10.08 -12.79
N ASP A 76 6.75 -10.16 -13.74
CA ASP A 76 6.46 -10.69 -15.07
C ASP A 76 6.50 -12.24 -15.12
N ALA A 77 6.21 -12.79 -16.29
CA ALA A 77 6.21 -14.24 -16.51
C ALA A 77 7.61 -14.90 -16.32
N THR A 78 8.68 -14.12 -16.26
CA THR A 78 10.05 -14.56 -16.01
C THR A 78 10.50 -14.37 -14.56
N HIS A 79 9.54 -14.06 -13.66
CA HIS A 79 9.78 -13.79 -12.23
C HIS A 79 10.67 -12.57 -11.96
N LYS A 80 10.61 -11.55 -12.82
CA LYS A 80 11.29 -10.30 -12.61
C LYS A 80 10.33 -9.24 -12.10
N ILE A 81 10.79 -8.45 -11.13
CA ILE A 81 10.04 -7.31 -10.57
C ILE A 81 9.84 -6.27 -11.66
N VAL A 82 8.59 -5.91 -11.91
CA VAL A 82 8.17 -4.83 -12.81
C VAL A 82 7.94 -3.54 -12.03
N ASN A 83 7.27 -3.65 -10.87
CA ASN A 83 6.93 -2.52 -10.02
C ASN A 83 6.70 -2.97 -8.59
N VAL A 84 7.05 -2.11 -7.61
CA VAL A 84 6.73 -2.33 -6.19
C VAL A 84 6.14 -1.04 -5.63
N ARG A 85 4.98 -1.13 -4.97
CA ARG A 85 4.29 0.04 -4.41
C ARG A 85 3.39 -0.31 -3.24
N GLN A 86 3.07 0.67 -2.43
CA GLN A 86 1.97 0.63 -1.46
C GLN A 86 0.66 0.92 -2.20
N VAL A 87 -0.35 0.03 -2.08
CA VAL A 87 -1.59 0.13 -2.86
C VAL A 87 -2.78 0.72 -2.09
N LEU A 88 -2.73 0.77 -0.76
CA LEU A 88 -3.79 1.38 0.04
C LEU A 88 -3.52 2.88 0.26
N GLN A 89 -3.67 3.66 -0.79
CA GLN A 89 -3.45 5.12 -0.78
C GLN A 89 -4.35 5.82 -1.80
N PRO A 90 -4.66 7.12 -1.61
CA PRO A 90 -5.61 7.83 -2.46
C PRO A 90 -5.30 7.75 -3.96
N SER A 91 -4.03 7.89 -4.36
CA SER A 91 -3.62 7.82 -5.76
C SER A 91 -3.95 6.48 -6.43
N GLU A 92 -3.94 5.38 -5.69
CA GLU A 92 -4.32 4.06 -6.19
C GLU A 92 -5.85 3.88 -6.18
N PHE A 93 -6.54 4.29 -5.09
CA PHE A 93 -8.00 4.19 -5.00
C PHE A 93 -8.73 4.95 -6.10
N TYR A 94 -8.23 6.15 -6.47
CA TYR A 94 -8.86 7.00 -7.49
C TYR A 94 -8.72 6.44 -8.92
N ARG A 95 -7.97 5.36 -9.11
CA ARG A 95 -7.92 4.63 -10.39
C ARG A 95 -9.15 3.75 -10.61
N ALA A 96 -9.94 3.50 -9.56
CA ALA A 96 -11.13 2.66 -9.67
C ALA A 96 -12.21 3.34 -10.52
N GLU A 97 -12.59 2.68 -11.62
CA GLU A 97 -13.57 3.20 -12.57
C GLU A 97 -14.99 2.75 -12.20
N ILE A 98 -15.80 3.70 -11.74
CA ILE A 98 -17.21 3.46 -11.44
C ILE A 98 -17.95 3.03 -12.72
N GLY A 99 -18.76 1.99 -12.60
CA GLY A 99 -19.51 1.41 -13.71
C GLY A 99 -18.74 0.40 -14.56
N LYS A 100 -17.42 0.25 -14.33
CA LYS A 100 -16.56 -0.68 -15.07
C LYS A 100 -15.93 -1.73 -14.17
N TRP A 101 -15.26 -1.30 -13.09
CA TRP A 101 -14.55 -2.22 -12.21
C TRP A 101 -15.50 -3.20 -11.54
N THR A 102 -15.04 -4.43 -11.48
CA THR A 102 -15.68 -5.54 -10.77
C THR A 102 -15.04 -5.76 -9.40
N LYS A 103 -15.61 -6.64 -8.60
CA LYS A 103 -14.98 -7.11 -7.35
C LYS A 103 -13.59 -7.71 -7.60
N THR A 104 -13.41 -8.43 -8.72
CA THR A 104 -12.12 -9.00 -9.08
C THR A 104 -11.08 -7.91 -9.34
N ASP A 105 -11.47 -6.83 -10.03
CA ASP A 105 -10.56 -5.70 -10.25
C ASP A 105 -10.12 -5.06 -8.94
N VAL A 106 -11.05 -4.89 -7.99
CA VAL A 106 -10.74 -4.36 -6.66
C VAL A 106 -9.80 -5.30 -5.88
N LEU A 107 -10.05 -6.62 -5.90
CA LEU A 107 -9.15 -7.61 -5.27
C LEU A 107 -7.75 -7.58 -5.88
N VAL A 108 -7.65 -7.61 -7.19
CA VAL A 108 -6.36 -7.60 -7.90
C VAL A 108 -5.57 -6.32 -7.61
N ASN A 109 -6.26 -5.17 -7.41
CA ASN A 109 -5.58 -3.90 -7.19
C ASN A 109 -5.27 -3.61 -5.71
N PHE A 110 -6.12 -4.04 -4.77
CA PHE A 110 -5.99 -3.65 -3.36
C PHE A 110 -5.87 -4.83 -2.39
N GLY A 111 -6.05 -6.07 -2.87
CA GLY A 111 -6.12 -7.25 -2.02
C GLY A 111 -7.47 -7.39 -1.31
N ARG A 112 -7.53 -8.27 -0.31
CA ARG A 112 -8.75 -8.50 0.46
C ARG A 112 -9.10 -7.29 1.32
N PRO A 113 -10.40 -6.91 1.39
CA PRO A 113 -10.86 -5.85 2.27
C PRO A 113 -10.72 -6.24 3.75
N VAL A 114 -10.59 -5.25 4.62
CA VAL A 114 -10.59 -5.47 6.07
C VAL A 114 -11.99 -5.80 6.59
N GLU A 115 -13.01 -5.32 5.91
CA GLU A 115 -14.41 -5.53 6.26
C GLU A 115 -15.27 -5.67 5.01
N THR A 116 -16.27 -6.54 5.08
CA THR A 116 -17.33 -6.64 4.08
C THR A 116 -18.69 -6.51 4.76
N SER A 117 -19.57 -5.71 4.20
CA SER A 117 -20.94 -5.52 4.68
C SER A 117 -21.94 -5.50 3.54
N TYR A 118 -23.23 -5.64 3.88
CA TYR A 118 -24.32 -5.56 2.90
C TYR A 118 -25.38 -4.57 3.35
N PHE A 119 -25.74 -3.63 2.49
CA PHE A 119 -26.79 -2.63 2.74
C PHE A 119 -28.06 -3.02 1.98
N PRO A 120 -29.08 -3.63 2.65
CA PRO A 120 -30.25 -4.18 1.99
C PRO A 120 -31.08 -3.15 1.22
N LEU A 121 -31.27 -1.95 1.78
CA LEU A 121 -32.04 -0.88 1.15
C LEU A 121 -31.41 -0.39 -0.15
N MET A 122 -30.08 -0.36 -0.21
CA MET A 122 -29.32 0.03 -1.40
C MET A 122 -29.09 -1.15 -2.35
N LYS A 123 -29.28 -2.39 -1.88
CA LYS A 123 -28.87 -3.62 -2.56
C LYS A 123 -27.39 -3.56 -2.96
N ARG A 124 -26.51 -3.17 -2.00
CA ARG A 124 -25.08 -3.02 -2.23
C ARG A 124 -24.27 -3.87 -1.26
N GLU A 125 -23.32 -4.58 -1.80
CA GLU A 125 -22.22 -5.15 -1.02
C GLU A 125 -21.10 -4.11 -0.93
N VAL A 126 -20.51 -3.95 0.25
CA VAL A 126 -19.52 -2.92 0.51
C VAL A 126 -18.24 -3.56 1.01
N TRP A 127 -17.13 -3.22 0.37
CA TRP A 127 -15.79 -3.64 0.76
C TRP A 127 -15.01 -2.45 1.24
N THR A 128 -14.49 -2.53 2.46
CA THR A 128 -13.83 -1.43 3.14
C THR A 128 -12.37 -1.75 3.41
N TYR A 129 -11.52 -0.75 3.16
CA TYR A 129 -10.07 -0.79 3.37
C TYR A 129 -9.67 0.31 4.33
N ARG A 130 -8.85 -0.02 5.35
CA ARG A 130 -8.18 0.98 6.18
C ARG A 130 -6.92 1.45 5.51
N TYR A 131 -6.63 2.74 5.61
CA TYR A 131 -5.42 3.32 5.06
C TYR A 131 -5.02 4.59 5.82
N LEU A 132 -3.79 5.03 5.60
CA LEU A 132 -3.27 6.28 6.15
C LEU A 132 -3.20 7.34 5.04
N GLU A 133 -4.02 8.38 5.13
CA GLU A 133 -3.97 9.51 4.22
C GLU A 133 -2.88 10.47 4.70
N ASP A 134 -2.01 10.88 3.78
CA ASP A 134 -0.87 11.77 4.03
C ASP A 134 0.05 11.31 5.19
N ASN A 135 0.09 10.00 5.47
CA ASN A 135 0.81 9.37 6.59
C ASN A 135 0.38 9.88 7.99
N VAL A 136 -0.78 10.50 8.11
CA VAL A 136 -1.27 11.14 9.35
C VAL A 136 -2.69 10.72 9.68
N TRP A 137 -3.60 10.73 8.70
CA TRP A 137 -5.02 10.56 8.95
C TRP A 137 -5.46 9.12 8.75
N TYR A 138 -5.97 8.50 9.80
CA TYR A 138 -6.58 7.17 9.72
C TYR A 138 -7.94 7.27 9.05
N MET A 139 -8.05 6.63 7.89
CA MET A 139 -9.20 6.71 7.01
C MET A 139 -9.68 5.32 6.58
N MET A 140 -10.93 5.26 6.18
CA MET A 140 -11.53 4.10 5.52
C MET A 140 -11.94 4.47 4.11
N TYR A 141 -11.63 3.61 3.15
CA TYR A 141 -12.09 3.72 1.77
C TYR A 141 -12.97 2.54 1.42
N SER A 142 -14.22 2.80 1.00
CA SER A 142 -15.25 1.80 0.76
C SER A 142 -15.66 1.77 -0.70
N PHE A 143 -15.74 0.55 -1.26
CA PHE A 143 -16.21 0.26 -2.60
C PHE A 143 -17.59 -0.40 -2.52
N TYR A 144 -18.60 0.16 -3.18
CA TYR A 144 -19.98 -0.29 -3.17
C TYR A 144 -20.31 -0.99 -4.49
N PHE A 145 -20.62 -2.27 -4.44
CA PHE A 145 -20.93 -3.09 -5.59
C PHE A 145 -22.43 -3.36 -5.71
N ASP A 146 -22.94 -3.37 -6.93
CA ASP A 146 -24.30 -3.82 -7.21
C ASP A 146 -24.42 -5.36 -7.15
N PRO A 147 -25.65 -5.93 -7.31
CA PRO A 147 -25.84 -7.37 -7.30
C PRO A 147 -25.09 -8.12 -8.41
N GLN A 148 -24.66 -7.43 -9.47
CA GLN A 148 -23.84 -7.99 -10.55
C GLN A 148 -22.34 -7.91 -10.23
N GLY A 149 -21.97 -7.34 -9.09
CA GLY A 149 -20.57 -7.19 -8.66
C GLY A 149 -19.84 -6.03 -9.33
N ILE A 150 -20.56 -5.08 -9.93
CA ILE A 150 -19.98 -3.90 -10.57
C ILE A 150 -19.90 -2.75 -9.57
N LEU A 151 -18.77 -2.08 -9.52
CA LEU A 151 -18.52 -0.91 -8.68
C LEU A 151 -19.45 0.25 -9.08
N ARG A 152 -20.20 0.79 -8.12
CA ARG A 152 -21.16 1.88 -8.37
C ARG A 152 -20.87 3.15 -7.60
N ILE A 153 -20.28 3.03 -6.42
CA ILE A 153 -19.97 4.17 -5.54
C ILE A 153 -18.65 3.87 -4.86
N THR A 154 -17.88 4.91 -4.59
CA THR A 154 -16.77 4.90 -3.63
C THR A 154 -17.02 5.94 -2.55
N GLN A 155 -16.58 5.67 -1.34
CA GLN A 155 -16.73 6.59 -0.22
C GLN A 155 -15.47 6.59 0.65
N LYS A 156 -15.09 7.77 1.10
CA LYS A 156 -14.02 7.98 2.09
C LYS A 156 -14.64 8.48 3.39
N THR A 157 -14.23 7.89 4.52
CA THR A 157 -14.67 8.31 5.87
C THR A 157 -13.49 8.24 6.85
N PRO A 158 -13.48 9.01 7.93
CA PRO A 158 -12.55 8.78 9.04
C PRO A 158 -12.68 7.35 9.59
N ASP A 159 -11.57 6.77 10.06
CA ASP A 159 -11.62 5.46 10.70
C ASP A 159 -12.13 5.60 12.14
N PRO A 160 -13.29 5.01 12.48
CA PRO A 160 -13.87 5.13 13.81
C PRO A 160 -13.04 4.49 14.92
N LEU A 161 -12.08 3.61 14.60
CA LEU A 161 -11.18 3.05 15.62
C LEU A 161 -10.15 4.08 16.12
N HIS A 162 -9.87 5.10 15.33
CA HIS A 162 -8.90 6.14 15.62
C HIS A 162 -9.57 7.50 15.88
N ASP A 163 -10.89 7.52 16.06
CA ASP A 163 -11.64 8.72 16.41
C ASP A 163 -11.35 9.10 17.89
N PRO A 164 -10.71 10.27 18.14
CA PRO A 164 -10.39 10.72 19.49
C PRO A 164 -11.64 10.94 20.36
N ASP A 165 -12.78 11.28 19.76
CA ASP A 165 -14.02 11.57 20.48
C ASP A 165 -14.70 10.28 21.00
N ARG A 166 -14.44 9.14 20.37
CA ARG A 166 -14.95 7.84 20.85
C ARG A 166 -14.34 7.39 22.18
N ARG A 167 -13.15 7.84 22.53
CA ARG A 167 -12.49 7.53 23.81
C ARG A 167 -13.18 8.16 25.02
N ASN A 168 -14.03 9.14 24.82
CA ASN A 168 -14.74 9.88 25.88
C ASN A 168 -16.18 9.40 26.10
N LEU A 169 -16.61 8.31 25.44
CA LEU A 169 -17.98 7.80 25.53
C LEU A 169 -18.13 6.58 26.47
N PHE A 170 -17.04 6.20 27.20
CA PHE A 170 -17.06 5.10 28.18
C PHE A 170 -16.44 5.54 29.52
#